data_0b6de47eed0d5266b771a26d78500859
#
_entry.id   0b6de47eed0d5266b771a26d78500859
#
_cell.length_a   1.000
_cell.length_b   1.000
_cell.length_c   1.000
_cell.angle_alpha   90.00
_cell.angle_beta   90.00
_cell.angle_gamma   90.00
#
_symmetry.space_group_name_H-M   'P 1'
#
loop_
_entity.id
_entity.type
_entity.pdbx_description
1 polymer ?
#
loop_
_entity_poly.entity_id
_entity_poly.type
_entity_poly.pdbx_seq_one_letter_code
_entity_poly.pdbx_strand_id
1 'polypeptide(L)'
;MKPIVRAGRMKPVHSDIRGPLFVEAMKRQKQGIDILKLNTGNPATFGFGLPDSIKNALIEHMQDGVGYCDFKGMPQARQAICDYETSKGIKGITSDDVFIGNGVSEVVSFALTPLLNDGDEVLVPSPSYSLWGNSVYLEDGKPVFYTCDEQANWY
;
A
#
# COMPACT_ATOMS: atom_id res chain seq x y z
N MET A 1 36.92 8.97 1.22
CA MET A 1 35.60 8.38 1.44
C MET A 1 34.77 8.66 0.21
N LYS A 2 34.12 7.65 -0.44
CA LYS A 2 33.21 7.92 -1.56
C LYS A 2 31.98 8.67 -1.03
N PRO A 3 31.48 9.70 -1.72
CA PRO A 3 30.24 10.37 -1.30
C PRO A 3 29.06 9.39 -1.34
N ILE A 4 28.17 9.50 -0.36
CA ILE A 4 26.93 8.75 -0.36
C ILE A 4 26.00 9.44 -1.37
N VAL A 5 25.60 8.71 -2.41
CA VAL A 5 24.71 9.20 -3.46
C VAL A 5 23.45 8.33 -3.54
N ARG A 6 22.38 8.91 -4.06
CA ARG A 6 21.11 8.23 -4.28
C ARG A 6 21.29 7.10 -5.30
N ALA A 7 20.73 5.91 -5.03
CA ALA A 7 20.75 4.79 -5.96
C ALA A 7 20.12 5.16 -7.32
N GLY A 8 20.62 4.60 -8.41
CA GLY A 8 20.17 4.90 -9.76
C GLY A 8 18.66 4.64 -9.98
N ARG A 9 18.17 3.52 -9.44
CA ARG A 9 16.74 3.12 -9.51
C ARG A 9 15.78 4.11 -8.86
N MET A 10 16.30 5.00 -8.00
CA MET A 10 15.49 6.04 -7.36
C MET A 10 15.22 7.25 -8.27
N LYS A 11 15.85 7.35 -9.46
CA LYS A 11 15.66 8.50 -10.36
C LYS A 11 14.19 8.66 -10.81
N PRO A 12 13.49 7.60 -11.26
CA PRO A 12 12.10 7.69 -11.68
C PRO A 12 11.10 7.68 -10.52
N VAL A 13 11.54 7.37 -9.30
CA VAL A 13 10.65 7.27 -8.14
C VAL A 13 10.24 8.66 -7.65
N HIS A 14 8.95 8.95 -7.65
CA HIS A 14 8.38 10.21 -7.16
C HIS A 14 7.04 9.97 -6.45
N SER A 15 6.67 10.91 -5.59
CA SER A 15 5.41 10.83 -4.84
C SER A 15 4.48 11.97 -5.24
N ASP A 16 3.31 11.61 -5.73
CA ASP A 16 2.25 12.56 -6.08
C ASP A 16 1.58 13.13 -4.83
N ILE A 17 1.53 12.35 -3.75
CA ILE A 17 0.86 12.74 -2.49
C ILE A 17 1.67 13.79 -1.72
N ARG A 18 3.01 13.70 -1.76
CA ARG A 18 3.93 14.53 -0.97
C ARG A 18 4.87 15.36 -1.82
N GLY A 19 4.45 15.70 -3.03
CA GLY A 19 5.18 16.52 -3.97
C GLY A 19 5.12 18.03 -3.66
N PRO A 20 5.50 18.88 -4.62
CA PRO A 20 5.52 20.34 -4.45
C PRO A 20 4.19 20.95 -4.03
N LEU A 21 3.07 20.43 -4.53
CA LEU A 21 1.73 20.88 -4.18
C LEU A 21 1.39 20.63 -2.71
N PHE A 22 1.86 19.53 -2.14
CA PHE A 22 1.72 19.27 -0.70
C PHE A 22 2.45 20.32 0.13
N VAL A 23 3.69 20.66 -0.26
CA VAL A 23 4.49 21.69 0.43
C VAL A 23 3.78 23.04 0.37
N GLU A 24 3.26 23.42 -0.80
CA GLU A 24 2.51 24.69 -0.96
C GLU A 24 1.21 24.68 -0.14
N ALA A 25 0.46 23.58 -0.15
CA ALA A 25 -0.74 23.44 0.68
C ALA A 25 -0.44 23.63 2.18
N MET A 26 0.62 22.98 2.67
CA MET A 26 1.06 23.14 4.06
C MET A 26 1.47 24.57 4.40
N LYS A 27 2.11 25.29 3.46
CA LYS A 27 2.46 26.70 3.62
C LYS A 27 1.21 27.58 3.75
N ARG A 28 0.22 27.37 2.89
CA ARG A 28 -1.05 28.10 2.93
C ARG A 28 -1.85 27.82 4.21
N GLN A 29 -1.89 26.57 4.65
CA GLN A 29 -2.52 26.23 5.93
C GLN A 29 -1.90 26.97 7.12
N LYS A 30 -0.56 27.13 7.14
CA LYS A 30 0.13 27.92 8.17
C LYS A 30 -0.23 29.41 8.12
N GLN A 31 -0.70 29.92 7.00
CA GLN A 31 -1.19 31.29 6.82
C GLN A 31 -2.68 31.43 7.16
N GLY A 32 -3.31 30.39 7.69
CA GLY A 32 -4.74 30.40 8.04
C GLY A 32 -5.69 30.17 6.87
N ILE A 33 -5.16 29.78 5.69
CA ILE A 33 -5.99 29.47 4.52
C ILE A 33 -6.49 28.02 4.66
N ASP A 34 -7.78 27.86 4.59
CA ASP A 34 -8.40 26.53 4.61
C ASP A 34 -8.16 25.79 3.29
N ILE A 35 -7.69 24.54 3.38
CA ILE A 35 -7.33 23.73 2.22
C ILE A 35 -8.16 22.45 2.22
N LEU A 36 -9.03 22.32 1.22
CA LEU A 36 -9.76 21.07 0.97
C LEU A 36 -8.83 20.07 0.28
N LYS A 37 -8.49 18.98 0.97
CA LYS A 37 -7.62 17.91 0.45
C LYS A 37 -8.47 16.86 -0.24
N LEU A 38 -8.38 16.77 -1.57
CA LEU A 38 -9.08 15.77 -2.38
C LEU A 38 -8.18 14.63 -2.86
N ASN A 39 -6.88 14.70 -2.55
CA ASN A 39 -5.86 13.77 -3.01
C ASN A 39 -5.65 12.56 -2.08
N THR A 40 -6.24 12.57 -0.89
CA THR A 40 -6.05 11.50 0.10
C THR A 40 -7.36 11.22 0.82
N GLY A 41 -7.83 9.99 0.74
CA GLY A 41 -8.94 9.51 1.56
C GLY A 41 -8.46 9.30 3.00
N ASN A 42 -9.07 10.04 3.94
CA ASN A 42 -8.83 9.84 5.36
C ASN A 42 -10.17 9.84 6.11
N PRO A 43 -10.82 8.67 6.27
CA PRO A 43 -12.14 8.56 6.89
C PRO A 43 -12.21 9.20 8.29
N ALA A 44 -11.15 9.13 9.07
CA ALA A 44 -11.12 9.68 10.41
C ALA A 44 -11.38 11.21 10.46
N THR A 45 -10.93 11.97 9.45
CA THR A 45 -11.17 13.42 9.37
C THR A 45 -12.63 13.76 9.05
N PHE A 46 -13.41 12.78 8.61
CA PHE A 46 -14.84 12.92 8.30
C PHE A 46 -15.75 12.27 9.36
N GLY A 47 -15.21 12.01 10.55
CA GLY A 47 -15.99 11.51 11.69
C GLY A 47 -16.14 9.98 11.72
N PHE A 48 -15.51 9.24 10.82
CA PHE A 48 -15.50 7.78 10.87
C PHE A 48 -14.43 7.31 11.87
N GLY A 49 -14.86 6.99 13.08
CA GLY A 49 -14.00 6.43 14.13
C GLY A 49 -13.74 4.94 13.96
N LEU A 50 -12.90 4.42 14.83
CA LEU A 50 -12.71 2.98 14.93
C LEU A 50 -13.98 2.32 15.52
N PRO A 51 -14.58 1.31 14.87
CA PRO A 51 -15.72 0.58 15.41
C PRO A 51 -15.41 0.00 16.80
N ASP A 52 -16.37 0.03 17.71
CA ASP A 52 -16.19 -0.48 19.08
C ASP A 52 -15.82 -1.97 19.11
N SER A 53 -16.33 -2.78 18.19
CA SER A 53 -15.96 -4.18 18.06
C SER A 53 -14.46 -4.38 17.81
N ILE A 54 -13.87 -3.57 16.91
CA ILE A 54 -12.43 -3.62 16.61
C ILE A 54 -11.62 -3.08 17.79
N LYS A 55 -12.06 -1.96 18.37
CA LYS A 55 -11.41 -1.36 19.55
C LYS A 55 -11.36 -2.33 20.72
N ASN A 56 -12.46 -2.99 21.02
CA ASN A 56 -12.53 -3.94 22.15
C ASN A 56 -11.66 -5.17 21.88
N ALA A 57 -11.67 -5.73 20.66
CA ALA A 57 -10.78 -6.82 20.28
C ALA A 57 -9.30 -6.45 20.41
N LEU A 58 -8.91 -5.24 20.00
CA LEU A 58 -7.52 -4.76 20.17
C LEU A 58 -7.13 -4.66 21.64
N ILE A 59 -8.02 -4.21 22.52
CA ILE A 59 -7.76 -4.12 23.96
C ILE A 59 -7.64 -5.52 24.57
N GLU A 60 -8.53 -6.44 24.20
CA GLU A 60 -8.55 -7.82 24.70
C GLU A 60 -7.28 -8.59 24.31
N HIS A 61 -6.83 -8.43 23.04
CA HIS A 61 -5.69 -9.17 22.49
C HIS A 61 -4.36 -8.38 22.51
N MET A 62 -4.29 -7.25 23.21
CA MET A 62 -3.08 -6.41 23.22
C MET A 62 -1.84 -7.16 23.72
N GLN A 63 -2.00 -8.08 24.70
CA GLN A 63 -0.90 -8.87 25.24
C GLN A 63 -0.39 -9.94 24.27
N ASP A 64 -1.22 -10.39 23.33
CA ASP A 64 -0.82 -11.38 22.32
C ASP A 64 0.23 -10.83 21.35
N GLY A 65 0.28 -9.49 21.20
CA GLY A 65 1.24 -8.79 20.36
C GLY A 65 2.61 -8.48 20.98
N VAL A 66 2.87 -8.92 22.23
CA VAL A 66 4.13 -8.59 22.93
C VAL A 66 5.33 -9.40 22.41
N GLY A 67 5.09 -10.61 21.89
CA GLY A 67 6.13 -11.51 21.40
C GLY A 67 6.27 -11.53 19.88
N TYR A 68 7.25 -12.31 19.41
CA TYR A 68 7.35 -12.67 18.00
C TYR A 68 6.23 -13.63 17.61
N CYS A 69 5.71 -13.50 16.40
CA CYS A 69 4.78 -14.45 15.81
C CYS A 69 5.41 -15.15 14.59
N ASP A 70 4.66 -16.06 13.96
CA ASP A 70 5.04 -16.68 12.70
C ASP A 70 5.32 -15.60 11.63
N PHE A 71 6.34 -15.81 10.81
CA PHE A 71 6.76 -14.86 9.77
C PHE A 71 5.69 -14.57 8.72
N LYS A 72 4.73 -15.49 8.53
CA LYS A 72 3.55 -15.27 7.66
C LYS A 72 2.46 -14.46 8.37
N GLY A 73 2.54 -14.27 9.68
CA GLY A 73 1.52 -13.66 10.53
C GLY A 73 0.81 -14.67 11.41
N MET A 74 0.05 -14.19 12.37
CA MET A 74 -0.64 -15.04 13.35
C MET A 74 -1.57 -16.07 12.67
N PRO A 75 -1.50 -17.36 13.02
CA PRO A 75 -2.31 -18.41 12.38
C PRO A 75 -3.81 -18.13 12.40
N GLN A 76 -4.32 -17.58 13.50
CA GLN A 76 -5.74 -17.23 13.63
C GLN A 76 -6.16 -16.14 12.63
N ALA A 77 -5.32 -15.13 12.44
CA ALA A 77 -5.58 -14.06 11.49
C ALA A 77 -5.52 -14.59 10.03
N ARG A 78 -4.55 -15.45 9.71
CA ARG A 78 -4.45 -16.10 8.39
C ARG A 78 -5.67 -16.97 8.10
N GLN A 79 -6.14 -17.74 9.09
CA GLN A 79 -7.36 -18.54 8.93
C GLN A 79 -8.59 -17.68 8.72
N ALA A 80 -8.77 -16.58 9.47
CA ALA A 80 -9.87 -15.65 9.28
C ALA A 80 -9.87 -15.01 7.87
N ILE A 81 -8.69 -14.72 7.31
CA ILE A 81 -8.56 -14.24 5.93
C ILE A 81 -9.01 -15.33 4.93
N CYS A 82 -8.58 -16.57 5.13
CA CYS A 82 -9.01 -17.70 4.28
C CYS A 82 -10.53 -17.88 4.29
N ASP A 83 -11.14 -17.86 5.47
CA ASP A 83 -12.58 -18.00 5.63
C ASP A 83 -13.33 -16.87 4.94
N TYR A 84 -12.84 -15.63 5.09
CA TYR A 84 -13.41 -14.46 4.43
C TYR A 84 -13.30 -14.53 2.90
N GLU A 85 -12.12 -14.86 2.36
CA GLU A 85 -11.93 -14.98 0.91
C GLU A 85 -12.72 -16.15 0.32
N THR A 86 -12.82 -17.26 1.06
CA THR A 86 -13.67 -18.41 0.68
C THR A 86 -15.15 -17.99 0.63
N SER A 87 -15.61 -17.17 1.57
CA SER A 87 -16.99 -16.66 1.57
C SER A 87 -17.30 -15.78 0.35
N LYS A 88 -16.28 -15.16 -0.25
CA LYS A 88 -16.39 -14.39 -1.52
C LYS A 88 -16.29 -15.27 -2.78
N GLY A 89 -16.11 -16.56 -2.63
CA GLY A 89 -16.08 -17.52 -3.73
C GLY A 89 -14.66 -17.90 -4.21
N ILE A 90 -13.58 -17.46 -3.55
CA ILE A 90 -12.21 -17.90 -3.84
C ILE A 90 -12.06 -19.35 -3.34
N LYS A 91 -11.66 -20.26 -4.24
CA LYS A 91 -11.52 -21.68 -3.95
C LYS A 91 -10.05 -22.08 -3.87
N GLY A 92 -9.77 -23.06 -3.01
CA GLY A 92 -8.44 -23.69 -2.91
C GLY A 92 -7.39 -22.89 -2.16
N ILE A 93 -7.76 -21.75 -1.55
CA ILE A 93 -6.88 -21.02 -0.66
C ILE A 93 -6.81 -21.70 0.72
N THR A 94 -5.62 -21.78 1.27
CA THR A 94 -5.35 -22.29 2.62
C THR A 94 -4.63 -21.22 3.44
N SER A 95 -4.56 -21.38 4.76
CA SER A 95 -3.82 -20.46 5.62
C SER A 95 -2.32 -20.41 5.29
N ASP A 96 -1.77 -21.41 4.60
CA ASP A 96 -0.39 -21.43 4.17
C ASP A 96 -0.10 -20.53 2.97
N ASP A 97 -1.12 -20.16 2.23
CA ASP A 97 -1.06 -19.24 1.09
C ASP A 97 -1.19 -17.76 1.52
N VAL A 98 -1.42 -17.51 2.82
CA VAL A 98 -1.66 -16.16 3.34
C VAL A 98 -0.42 -15.62 4.03
N PHE A 99 0.02 -14.43 3.60
CA PHE A 99 1.08 -13.64 4.21
C PHE A 99 0.50 -12.29 4.66
N ILE A 100 0.71 -11.94 5.92
CA ILE A 100 0.22 -10.69 6.50
C ILE A 100 1.34 -9.67 6.52
N GLY A 101 1.08 -8.48 5.97
CA GLY A 101 2.00 -7.35 5.97
C GLY A 101 1.40 -6.11 6.63
N ASN A 102 2.23 -5.13 6.87
CA ASN A 102 1.85 -3.84 7.43
C ASN A 102 1.35 -2.89 6.34
N GLY A 103 0.13 -3.14 5.89
CA GLY A 103 -0.50 -2.39 4.81
C GLY A 103 -0.08 -2.83 3.40
N VAL A 104 -0.84 -2.35 2.42
CA VAL A 104 -0.69 -2.75 1.01
C VAL A 104 0.72 -2.47 0.46
N SER A 105 1.35 -1.37 0.87
CA SER A 105 2.69 -1.02 0.36
C SER A 105 3.74 -2.07 0.67
N GLU A 106 3.72 -2.65 1.87
CA GLU A 106 4.65 -3.71 2.26
C GLU A 106 4.34 -5.01 1.51
N VAL A 107 3.06 -5.37 1.40
CA VAL A 107 2.63 -6.58 0.67
C VAL A 107 3.01 -6.51 -0.81
N VAL A 108 2.92 -5.35 -1.44
CA VAL A 108 3.38 -5.15 -2.82
C VAL A 108 4.89 -5.41 -2.93
N SER A 109 5.70 -4.89 -2.01
CA SER A 109 7.14 -5.17 -1.99
C SER A 109 7.43 -6.66 -1.77
N PHE A 110 6.72 -7.31 -0.83
CA PHE A 110 6.86 -8.76 -0.62
C PHE A 110 6.53 -9.59 -1.86
N ALA A 111 5.57 -9.14 -2.66
CA ALA A 111 5.21 -9.83 -3.89
C ALA A 111 6.23 -9.59 -5.03
N LEU A 112 6.72 -8.36 -5.18
CA LEU A 112 7.58 -8.01 -6.31
C LEU A 112 9.03 -8.43 -6.11
N THR A 113 9.57 -8.29 -4.89
CA THR A 113 10.98 -8.63 -4.60
C THR A 113 11.38 -10.04 -5.04
N PRO A 114 10.61 -11.12 -4.78
CA PRO A 114 10.98 -12.46 -5.22
C PRO A 114 10.63 -12.77 -6.68
N LEU A 115 9.84 -11.94 -7.35
CA LEU A 115 9.34 -12.21 -8.69
C LEU A 115 10.07 -11.44 -9.80
N LEU A 116 10.69 -10.30 -9.49
CA LEU A 116 11.30 -9.44 -10.50
C LEU A 116 12.82 -9.57 -10.53
N ASN A 117 13.35 -9.68 -11.73
CA ASN A 117 14.76 -9.44 -12.04
C ASN A 117 14.93 -8.06 -12.68
N ASP A 118 16.18 -7.59 -12.76
CA ASP A 118 16.51 -6.34 -13.45
C ASP A 118 15.96 -6.31 -14.88
N GLY A 119 15.14 -5.31 -15.16
CA GLY A 119 14.52 -5.09 -16.46
C GLY A 119 13.23 -5.87 -16.75
N ASP A 120 12.76 -6.72 -15.84
CA ASP A 120 11.47 -7.40 -16.00
C ASP A 120 10.31 -6.39 -16.10
N GLU A 121 9.36 -6.65 -16.98
CA GLU A 121 8.24 -5.74 -17.25
C GLU A 121 7.00 -6.10 -16.42
N VAL A 122 6.37 -5.07 -15.84
CA VAL A 122 5.11 -5.19 -15.08
C VAL A 122 4.08 -4.24 -15.66
N LEU A 123 2.90 -4.74 -16.02
CA LEU A 123 1.78 -3.93 -16.46
C LEU A 123 1.20 -3.12 -15.28
N VAL A 124 1.10 -1.81 -15.47
CA VAL A 124 0.59 -0.88 -14.47
C VAL A 124 -0.51 -0.01 -15.10
N PRO A 125 -1.71 0.08 -14.49
CA PRO A 125 -2.76 0.96 -15.01
C PRO A 125 -2.38 2.43 -14.93
N SER A 126 -2.86 3.24 -15.88
CA SER A 126 -2.70 4.71 -15.89
C SER A 126 -4.01 5.38 -16.33
N PRO A 127 -4.54 6.35 -15.55
CA PRO A 127 -3.99 6.89 -14.32
C PRO A 127 -4.14 5.93 -13.13
N SER A 128 -3.17 5.95 -12.21
CA SER A 128 -3.25 5.16 -10.96
C SER A 128 -2.38 5.79 -9.85
N TYR A 129 -2.47 5.22 -8.68
CA TYR A 129 -1.63 5.63 -7.57
C TYR A 129 -0.16 5.29 -7.85
N SER A 130 0.73 6.26 -7.64
CA SER A 130 2.17 6.15 -7.95
C SER A 130 2.90 5.01 -7.22
N LEU A 131 2.30 4.43 -6.17
CA LEU A 131 2.84 3.26 -5.48
C LEU A 131 3.16 2.12 -6.46
N TRP A 132 2.26 1.82 -7.39
CA TRP A 132 2.40 0.67 -8.28
C TRP A 132 3.65 0.76 -9.14
N GLY A 133 3.79 1.85 -9.91
CA GLY A 133 4.98 2.08 -10.73
C GLY A 133 6.25 2.25 -9.92
N ASN A 134 6.17 2.96 -8.78
CA ASN A 134 7.32 3.15 -7.90
C ASN A 134 7.83 1.84 -7.30
N SER A 135 6.94 0.93 -6.91
CA SER A 135 7.34 -0.38 -6.38
C SER A 135 8.09 -1.20 -7.43
N VAL A 136 7.67 -1.17 -8.69
CA VAL A 136 8.38 -1.84 -9.78
C VAL A 136 9.78 -1.24 -9.99
N TYR A 137 9.91 0.08 -10.00
CA TYR A 137 11.24 0.73 -10.11
C TYR A 137 12.16 0.40 -8.94
N LEU A 138 11.62 0.24 -7.72
CA LEU A 138 12.40 -0.07 -6.53
C LEU A 138 13.00 -1.48 -6.57
N GLU A 139 12.37 -2.38 -7.31
CA GLU A 139 12.86 -3.74 -7.57
C GLU A 139 13.63 -3.85 -8.90
N ASP A 140 14.15 -2.72 -9.42
CA ASP A 140 14.88 -2.63 -10.69
C ASP A 140 14.07 -3.12 -11.92
N GLY A 141 12.75 -3.29 -11.78
CA GLY A 141 11.83 -3.62 -12.87
C GLY A 141 11.43 -2.41 -13.71
N LYS A 142 10.68 -2.66 -14.78
CA LYS A 142 10.21 -1.68 -15.73
C LYS A 142 8.67 -1.65 -15.77
N PRO A 143 8.00 -0.62 -15.22
CA PRO A 143 6.57 -0.52 -15.35
C PRO A 143 6.17 -0.18 -16.79
N VAL A 144 5.26 -0.95 -17.35
CA VAL A 144 4.64 -0.72 -18.66
C VAL A 144 3.22 -0.23 -18.42
N PHE A 145 3.01 1.07 -18.65
CA PHE A 145 1.71 1.68 -18.38
C PHE A 145 0.73 1.41 -19.50
N TYR A 146 -0.48 0.96 -19.14
CA TYR A 146 -1.62 0.87 -20.03
C TYR A 146 -2.70 1.88 -19.61
N THR A 147 -3.38 2.46 -20.60
CA THR A 147 -4.40 3.51 -20.33
C THR A 147 -5.73 2.85 -19.95
N CYS A 148 -6.29 3.31 -18.82
CA CYS A 148 -7.68 3.05 -18.47
C CYS A 148 -8.51 4.20 -19.04
N ASP A 149 -9.31 3.93 -20.07
CA ASP A 149 -10.08 4.95 -20.77
C ASP A 149 -11.37 5.29 -20.01
N GLU A 150 -11.48 6.53 -19.54
CA GLU A 150 -12.67 7.00 -18.83
C GLU A 150 -13.92 6.92 -19.72
N GLN A 151 -13.81 7.22 -21.02
CA GLN A 151 -14.94 7.17 -21.94
C GLN A 151 -15.39 5.73 -22.25
N ALA A 152 -14.48 4.77 -22.11
CA ALA A 152 -14.77 3.34 -22.22
C ALA A 152 -15.11 2.70 -20.87
N ASN A 153 -15.52 3.50 -19.86
CA ASN A 153 -15.84 3.03 -18.51
C ASN A 153 -14.64 2.35 -17.83
N TRP A 154 -13.44 2.91 -18.04
CA TRP A 154 -12.17 2.47 -17.46
C TRP A 154 -11.63 1.12 -17.97
N TYR A 155 -12.14 0.63 -19.08
CA TYR A 155 -11.63 -0.57 -19.78
C TYR A 155 -10.60 -0.22 -20.84
#